data_13dec0ebea812d9fddcb5ccc567084e7
#
_entry.id   13dec0ebea812d9fddcb5ccc567084e7
#
_cell.length_a   1.000
_cell.length_b   1.000
_cell.length_c   1.000
_cell.angle_alpha   90.00
_cell.angle_beta   90.00
_cell.angle_gamma   90.00
#
_symmetry.space_group_name_H-M   'P 1'
#
loop_
_entity.id
_entity.type
_entity.pdbx_description
1 polymer ?
#
loop_
_entity_poly.entity_id
_entity_poly.type
_entity_poly.pdbx_seq_one_letter_code
_entity_poly.pdbx_strand_id
1 'polypeptide(L)'
;VAFHHAGLTYGQRKAIEGAFKEGLLIGLTATPTLAAGVNLPARRVLVRDLKRWDDGMSRPLPVMEVRQMLGRAGRPKYDSFGEAWVLCKGTDGWGVADDVSERYFFGPVESISSKLASEPALRSHLLASVATGGFRHRGEIGDFFSATFLGASIPKNQLNERLDEMLNWL
;
A
#
# COMPACT_ATOMS: atom_id res chain seq x y z
N VAL A 1 23.94 9.26 7.83
CA VAL A 1 22.92 8.81 6.88
C VAL A 1 22.94 7.29 6.81
N ALA A 2 21.78 6.67 6.71
CA ALA A 2 21.64 5.23 6.54
C ALA A 2 20.61 4.87 5.46
N PHE A 3 20.60 3.61 5.05
CA PHE A 3 19.61 3.05 4.12
C PHE A 3 18.66 2.13 4.89
N HIS A 4 17.37 2.18 4.55
CA HIS A 4 16.35 1.32 5.13
C HIS A 4 15.48 0.69 4.02
N HIS A 5 15.49 -0.64 3.94
CA HIS A 5 14.71 -1.40 2.96
C HIS A 5 14.36 -2.80 3.46
N ALA A 6 13.46 -3.49 2.80
CA ALA A 6 12.96 -4.81 3.20
C ALA A 6 14.04 -5.92 3.20
N GLY A 7 15.12 -5.78 2.44
CA GLY A 7 16.25 -6.73 2.41
C GLY A 7 17.16 -6.69 3.64
N LEU A 8 16.99 -5.73 4.54
CA LEU A 8 17.70 -5.70 5.81
C LEU A 8 17.09 -6.70 6.80
N THR A 9 17.94 -7.30 7.67
CA THR A 9 17.45 -8.11 8.78
C THR A 9 16.64 -7.30 9.77
N TYR A 10 15.81 -7.95 10.58
CA TYR A 10 15.04 -7.27 11.62
C TYR A 10 15.92 -6.45 12.58
N GLY A 11 17.05 -7.01 13.03
CA GLY A 11 17.99 -6.32 13.93
C GLY A 11 18.60 -5.06 13.30
N GLN A 12 19.01 -5.14 12.03
CA GLN A 12 19.53 -3.99 11.30
C GLN A 12 18.50 -2.87 11.16
N ARG A 13 17.27 -3.23 10.79
CA ARG A 13 16.18 -2.24 10.71
C ARG A 13 15.94 -1.56 12.04
N LYS A 14 15.84 -2.33 13.13
CA LYS A 14 15.64 -1.78 14.49
C LYS A 14 16.76 -0.87 14.95
N ALA A 15 18.02 -1.23 14.67
CA ALA A 15 19.16 -0.38 15.00
C ALA A 15 19.11 0.97 14.25
N ILE A 16 18.81 0.95 12.95
CA ILE A 16 18.68 2.16 12.13
C ILE A 16 17.50 3.02 12.60
N GLU A 17 16.34 2.40 12.87
CA GLU A 17 15.15 3.08 13.36
C GLU A 17 15.40 3.75 14.73
N GLY A 18 16.09 3.06 15.63
CA GLY A 18 16.51 3.59 16.94
C GLY A 18 17.44 4.78 16.79
N ALA A 19 18.52 4.61 16.04
CA ALA A 19 19.51 5.67 15.81
C ALA A 19 18.89 6.92 15.13
N PHE A 20 17.91 6.73 14.25
CA PHE A 20 17.20 7.86 13.63
C PHE A 20 16.29 8.57 14.64
N LYS A 21 15.56 7.84 15.50
CA LYS A 21 14.70 8.42 16.55
C LYS A 21 15.51 9.20 17.59
N GLU A 22 16.70 8.70 17.93
CA GLU A 22 17.62 9.32 18.87
C GLU A 22 18.39 10.51 18.28
N GLY A 23 18.20 10.80 16.97
CA GLY A 23 18.89 11.91 16.30
C GLY A 23 20.34 11.64 15.94
N LEU A 24 20.83 10.41 16.12
CA LEU A 24 22.18 10.02 15.73
C LEU A 24 22.35 9.96 14.20
N LEU A 25 21.26 9.78 13.47
CA LEU A 25 21.21 9.83 12.01
C LEU A 25 20.51 11.12 11.56
N ILE A 26 21.22 11.94 10.79
CA ILE A 26 20.66 13.18 10.20
C ILE A 26 19.78 12.95 8.99
N GLY A 27 19.86 11.77 8.37
CA GLY A 27 19.08 11.42 7.19
C GLY A 27 18.94 9.92 7.01
N LEU A 28 17.82 9.53 6.40
CA LEU A 28 17.50 8.16 6.11
C LEU A 28 16.99 8.05 4.66
N THR A 29 17.64 7.21 3.86
CA THR A 29 17.17 6.86 2.52
C THR A 29 16.40 5.54 2.60
N ALA A 30 15.15 5.53 2.15
CA ALA A 30 14.29 4.37 2.31
C ALA A 30 13.48 4.04 1.06
N THR A 31 13.12 2.77 0.93
CA THR A 31 12.09 2.34 -0.02
C THR A 31 10.68 2.67 0.53
N PRO A 32 9.63 2.70 -0.33
CA PRO A 32 8.25 3.01 0.09
C PRO A 32 7.72 2.16 1.26
N THR A 33 8.28 0.97 1.48
CA THR A 33 7.91 0.08 2.59
C THR A 33 8.05 0.73 3.97
N LEU A 34 8.93 1.72 4.13
CA LEU A 34 9.08 2.46 5.38
C LEU A 34 7.82 3.30 5.68
N ALA A 35 7.18 3.86 4.67
CA ALA A 35 6.00 4.71 4.85
C ALA A 35 4.81 3.96 5.47
N ALA A 36 4.62 2.69 5.13
CA ALA A 36 3.49 1.89 5.58
C ALA A 36 3.75 1.10 6.88
N GLY A 37 5.02 0.74 7.15
CA GLY A 37 5.32 -0.25 8.19
C GLY A 37 5.88 0.30 9.50
N VAL A 38 6.37 1.54 9.54
CA VAL A 38 7.09 2.06 10.71
C VAL A 38 6.70 3.51 11.00
N ASN A 39 6.54 3.83 12.28
CA ASN A 39 6.31 5.21 12.70
C ASN A 39 7.67 5.93 12.91
N LEU A 40 8.18 6.51 11.83
CA LEU A 40 9.40 7.32 11.81
C LEU A 40 9.10 8.69 11.17
N PRO A 41 8.55 9.63 11.94
CA PRO A 41 8.34 10.97 11.43
C PRO A 41 9.67 11.71 11.30
N ALA A 42 9.81 12.51 10.26
CA ALA A 42 10.96 13.35 10.01
C ALA A 42 10.52 14.80 9.78
N ARG A 43 11.32 15.79 10.15
CA ARG A 43 10.98 17.20 9.86
C ARG A 43 10.75 17.42 8.37
N ARG A 44 11.61 16.81 7.54
CA ARG A 44 11.54 16.92 6.07
C ARG A 44 11.49 15.56 5.43
N VAL A 45 10.57 15.39 4.49
CA VAL A 45 10.44 14.20 3.64
C VAL A 45 10.64 14.59 2.19
N LEU A 46 11.46 13.84 1.47
CA LEU A 46 11.73 14.03 0.06
C LEU A 46 11.35 12.76 -0.70
N VAL A 47 10.36 12.84 -1.58
CA VAL A 47 10.03 11.77 -2.51
C VAL A 47 10.80 12.02 -3.81
N ARG A 48 11.78 11.15 -4.09
CA ARG A 48 12.69 11.29 -5.23
C ARG A 48 12.07 10.81 -6.53
N ASP A 49 11.38 9.68 -6.49
CA ASP A 49 10.82 9.03 -7.67
C ASP A 49 9.33 8.76 -7.46
N LEU A 50 8.52 9.11 -8.46
CA LEU A 50 7.06 8.91 -8.50
C LEU A 50 6.67 7.68 -9.33
N LYS A 51 7.64 6.91 -9.80
CA LYS A 51 7.45 5.69 -10.57
C LYS A 51 8.22 4.55 -9.93
N ARG A 52 7.70 3.35 -10.09
CA ARG A 52 8.41 2.12 -9.78
C ARG A 52 8.33 1.14 -10.93
N TRP A 53 9.30 0.25 -10.98
CA TRP A 53 9.31 -0.85 -11.91
C TRP A 53 8.45 -1.98 -11.36
N ASP A 54 7.44 -2.39 -12.10
CA ASP A 54 6.48 -3.42 -11.71
C ASP A 54 6.05 -4.20 -12.95
N ASP A 55 6.14 -5.54 -12.91
CA ASP A 55 5.85 -6.45 -14.01
C ASP A 55 6.49 -6.05 -15.36
N GLY A 56 7.78 -5.67 -15.34
CA GLY A 56 8.51 -5.30 -16.54
C GLY A 56 8.17 -3.92 -17.13
N MET A 57 7.39 -3.12 -16.42
CA MET A 57 7.01 -1.76 -16.83
C MET A 57 7.23 -0.74 -15.72
N SER A 58 7.54 0.49 -16.13
CA SER A 58 7.59 1.63 -15.21
C SER A 58 6.17 2.17 -14.99
N ARG A 59 5.65 2.06 -13.78
CA ARG A 59 4.31 2.51 -13.40
C ARG A 59 4.36 3.65 -12.40
N PRO A 60 3.45 4.66 -12.52
CA PRO A 60 3.32 5.70 -11.50
C PRO A 60 2.93 5.09 -10.15
N LEU A 61 3.47 5.67 -9.07
CA LEU A 61 3.03 5.31 -7.73
C LEU A 61 1.56 5.74 -7.51
N PRO A 62 0.80 4.95 -6.73
CA PRO A 62 -0.53 5.36 -6.30
C PRO A 62 -0.52 6.67 -5.51
N VAL A 63 -1.56 7.49 -5.65
CA VAL A 63 -1.71 8.76 -4.92
C VAL A 63 -1.68 8.52 -3.42
N MET A 64 -2.40 7.50 -2.94
CA MET A 64 -2.42 7.13 -1.53
C MET A 64 -1.02 6.79 -1.00
N GLU A 65 -0.21 6.05 -1.76
CA GLU A 65 1.15 5.67 -1.36
C GLU A 65 2.06 6.91 -1.24
N VAL A 66 2.01 7.80 -2.22
CA VAL A 66 2.76 9.06 -2.17
C VAL A 66 2.33 9.93 -0.99
N ARG A 67 1.02 10.08 -0.76
CA ARG A 67 0.50 10.83 0.40
C ARG A 67 0.90 10.21 1.74
N GLN A 68 0.96 8.89 1.85
CA GLN A 68 1.47 8.22 3.05
C GLN A 68 2.95 8.54 3.29
N MET A 69 3.77 8.62 2.23
CA MET A 69 5.16 9.06 2.34
C MET A 69 5.26 10.53 2.77
N LEU A 70 4.53 11.43 2.11
CA LEU A 70 4.51 12.86 2.43
C LEU A 70 3.98 13.12 3.85
N GLY A 71 3.00 12.34 4.30
CA GLY A 71 2.43 12.41 5.66
C GLY A 71 3.39 12.02 6.78
N ARG A 72 4.62 11.60 6.46
CA ARG A 72 5.69 11.42 7.44
C ARG A 72 6.45 12.71 7.76
N ALA A 73 6.15 13.80 7.05
CA ALA A 73 6.74 15.10 7.31
C ALA A 73 6.16 15.75 8.57
N GLY A 74 7.04 16.26 9.42
CA GLY A 74 6.70 16.86 10.71
C GLY A 74 6.76 15.88 11.89
N ARG A 75 7.34 16.35 12.99
CA ARG A 75 7.43 15.63 14.27
C ARG A 75 6.58 16.38 15.30
N PRO A 76 5.34 15.95 15.61
CA PRO A 76 4.38 16.75 16.37
C PRO A 76 4.87 17.27 17.73
N LYS A 77 5.86 16.60 18.33
CA LYS A 77 6.44 17.01 19.62
C LYS A 77 7.63 17.98 19.51
N TYR A 78 8.19 18.15 18.31
CA TYR A 78 9.47 18.85 18.12
C TYR A 78 9.41 19.93 17.05
N ASP A 79 8.54 19.79 16.08
CA ASP A 79 8.47 20.67 14.91
C ASP A 79 7.13 21.41 14.90
N SER A 80 7.16 22.73 14.69
CA SER A 80 5.96 23.55 14.47
C SER A 80 5.32 23.29 13.10
N PHE A 81 6.10 22.81 12.13
CA PHE A 81 5.66 22.42 10.80
C PHE A 81 6.58 21.35 10.20
N GLY A 82 6.05 20.58 9.26
CA GLY A 82 6.80 19.63 8.45
C GLY A 82 6.91 20.09 7.00
N GLU A 83 7.94 19.66 6.32
CA GLU A 83 8.17 19.95 4.91
C GLU A 83 8.13 18.65 4.10
N ALA A 84 7.26 18.60 3.10
CA ALA A 84 7.15 17.48 2.19
C ALA A 84 7.46 17.92 0.75
N TRP A 85 8.42 17.28 0.13
CA TRP A 85 8.95 17.65 -1.19
C TRP A 85 8.84 16.47 -2.14
N VAL A 86 8.48 16.77 -3.39
CA VAL A 86 8.48 15.82 -4.50
C VAL A 86 9.43 16.34 -5.57
N LEU A 87 10.37 15.51 -6.01
CA LEU A 87 11.25 15.85 -7.14
C LEU A 87 10.55 15.50 -8.45
N CYS A 88 10.34 16.53 -9.28
CA CYS A 88 9.82 16.38 -10.63
C CYS A 88 10.99 16.41 -11.62
N LYS A 89 11.14 15.34 -12.41
CA LYS A 89 12.11 15.30 -13.51
C LYS A 89 11.37 15.59 -14.81
N GLY A 90 11.83 16.57 -15.58
CA GLY A 90 11.22 16.94 -16.85
C GLY A 90 11.20 15.84 -17.91
N THR A 91 12.02 14.78 -17.73
CA THR A 91 12.13 13.62 -18.62
C THR A 91 11.11 12.50 -18.29
N ASP A 92 10.34 12.60 -17.21
CA ASP A 92 9.46 11.52 -16.74
C ASP A 92 8.11 11.45 -17.47
N GLY A 93 7.91 12.23 -18.53
CA GLY A 93 6.64 12.33 -19.23
C GLY A 93 5.49 12.97 -18.41
N TRP A 94 5.79 13.35 -17.21
CA TRP A 94 4.97 14.08 -16.23
C TRP A 94 5.60 15.45 -16.03
N GLY A 95 6.10 16.01 -17.08
CA GLY A 95 7.14 17.02 -17.13
C GLY A 95 6.84 18.33 -16.46
N VAL A 96 5.63 18.53 -15.96
CA VAL A 96 5.25 19.81 -15.36
C VAL A 96 4.93 19.60 -13.89
N ALA A 97 5.50 20.44 -13.03
CA ALA A 97 5.24 20.42 -11.59
C ALA A 97 3.73 20.53 -11.29
N ASP A 98 2.98 21.17 -12.16
CA ASP A 98 1.53 21.35 -12.05
C ASP A 98 0.79 20.01 -12.15
N ASP A 99 1.14 19.14 -13.12
CA ASP A 99 0.53 17.81 -13.26
C ASP A 99 0.78 16.91 -12.04
N VAL A 100 2.00 16.96 -11.50
CA VAL A 100 2.36 16.22 -10.28
C VAL A 100 1.61 16.78 -9.08
N SER A 101 1.50 18.11 -8.98
CA SER A 101 0.77 18.79 -7.93
C SER A 101 -0.71 18.45 -7.99
N GLU A 102 -1.34 18.57 -9.15
CA GLU A 102 -2.75 18.26 -9.35
C GLU A 102 -3.04 16.82 -8.97
N ARG A 103 -2.23 15.86 -9.43
CA ARG A 103 -2.44 14.45 -9.15
C ARG A 103 -2.22 14.08 -7.69
N TYR A 104 -1.06 14.42 -7.12
CA TYR A 104 -0.65 13.88 -5.82
C TYR A 104 -1.07 14.70 -4.61
N PHE A 105 -1.26 16.01 -4.79
CA PHE A 105 -1.69 16.88 -3.69
C PHE A 105 -3.19 17.15 -3.70
N PHE A 106 -3.79 17.34 -4.87
CA PHE A 106 -5.20 17.71 -4.99
C PHE A 106 -6.10 16.61 -5.58
N GLY A 107 -5.53 15.67 -6.35
CA GLY A 107 -6.28 14.60 -7.00
C GLY A 107 -6.93 13.63 -6.02
N PRO A 108 -7.95 12.87 -6.43
CA PRO A 108 -8.56 11.85 -5.59
C PRO A 108 -7.58 10.71 -5.31
N VAL A 109 -7.71 10.09 -4.14
CA VAL A 109 -7.04 8.82 -3.84
C VAL A 109 -7.75 7.68 -4.55
N GLU A 110 -7.02 6.62 -4.86
CA GLU A 110 -7.57 5.42 -5.46
C GLU A 110 -8.62 4.78 -4.55
N SER A 111 -9.67 4.25 -5.16
CA SER A 111 -10.67 3.46 -4.44
C SER A 111 -10.04 2.19 -3.87
N ILE A 112 -10.38 1.86 -2.65
CA ILE A 112 -9.95 0.61 -2.02
C ILE A 112 -10.75 -0.54 -2.66
N SER A 113 -10.05 -1.56 -3.12
CA SER A 113 -10.65 -2.78 -3.65
C SER A 113 -10.19 -4.02 -2.86
N SER A 114 -11.07 -4.99 -2.73
CA SER A 114 -10.71 -6.26 -2.10
C SER A 114 -9.76 -7.05 -3.00
N LYS A 115 -8.63 -7.53 -2.45
CA LYS A 115 -7.75 -8.46 -3.16
C LYS A 115 -8.42 -9.80 -3.47
N LEU A 116 -9.47 -10.16 -2.73
CA LEU A 116 -10.33 -11.31 -3.04
C LEU A 116 -11.13 -11.14 -4.34
N ALA A 117 -11.18 -9.94 -4.92
CA ALA A 117 -11.81 -9.72 -6.22
C ALA A 117 -11.05 -10.40 -7.37
N SER A 118 -9.76 -10.74 -7.20
CA SER A 118 -9.02 -11.53 -8.18
C SER A 118 -9.36 -13.02 -8.05
N GLU A 119 -9.56 -13.67 -9.19
CA GLU A 119 -9.91 -15.10 -9.26
C GLU A 119 -8.92 -16.02 -8.51
N PRO A 120 -7.58 -15.88 -8.67
CA PRO A 120 -6.63 -16.74 -7.96
C PRO A 120 -6.73 -16.58 -6.42
N ALA A 121 -6.93 -15.36 -5.92
CA ALA A 121 -7.05 -15.13 -4.49
C ALA A 121 -8.35 -15.70 -3.94
N LEU A 122 -9.49 -15.47 -4.63
CA LEU A 122 -10.78 -16.00 -4.22
C LEU A 122 -10.77 -17.52 -4.19
N ARG A 123 -10.22 -18.18 -5.24
CA ARG A 123 -10.07 -19.62 -5.33
C ARG A 123 -9.23 -20.20 -4.19
N SER A 124 -8.07 -19.60 -3.92
CA SER A 124 -7.18 -20.06 -2.85
C SER A 124 -7.85 -19.95 -1.47
N HIS A 125 -8.54 -18.86 -1.20
CA HIS A 125 -9.24 -18.68 0.07
C HIS A 125 -10.45 -19.61 0.20
N LEU A 126 -11.20 -19.80 -0.89
CA LEU A 126 -12.34 -20.73 -0.91
C LEU A 126 -11.88 -22.16 -0.65
N LEU A 127 -10.84 -22.63 -1.37
CA LEU A 127 -10.24 -23.94 -1.18
C LEU A 127 -9.75 -24.14 0.27
N ALA A 128 -9.02 -23.18 0.82
CA ALA A 128 -8.54 -23.24 2.19
C ALA A 128 -9.70 -23.34 3.20
N SER A 129 -10.76 -22.55 3.01
CA SER A 129 -11.93 -22.54 3.88
C SER A 129 -12.71 -23.87 3.84
N VAL A 130 -12.84 -24.46 2.66
CA VAL A 130 -13.47 -25.79 2.50
C VAL A 130 -12.58 -26.90 3.09
N ALA A 131 -11.28 -26.89 2.79
CA ALA A 131 -10.33 -27.92 3.24
C ALA A 131 -10.16 -27.94 4.78
N THR A 132 -10.29 -26.80 5.44
CA THR A 132 -10.25 -26.72 6.92
C THR A 132 -11.57 -27.07 7.59
N GLY A 133 -12.60 -27.44 6.82
CA GLY A 133 -13.92 -27.79 7.37
C GLY A 133 -14.71 -26.59 7.90
N GLY A 134 -14.36 -25.38 7.44
CA GLY A 134 -15.02 -24.15 7.86
C GLY A 134 -16.47 -24.03 7.38
N PHE A 135 -16.81 -24.74 6.30
CA PHE A 135 -18.16 -24.74 5.73
C PHE A 135 -18.64 -26.16 5.45
N ARG A 136 -19.91 -26.42 5.74
CA ARG A 136 -20.58 -27.71 5.46
C ARG A 136 -21.54 -27.63 4.26
N HIS A 137 -22.05 -26.43 3.98
CA HIS A 137 -23.04 -26.20 2.94
C HIS A 137 -22.71 -24.98 2.11
N ARG A 138 -23.12 -24.98 0.83
CA ARG A 138 -22.92 -23.87 -0.11
C ARG A 138 -23.48 -22.53 0.42
N GLY A 139 -24.60 -22.56 1.16
CA GLY A 139 -25.21 -21.37 1.74
C GLY A 139 -24.28 -20.65 2.72
N GLU A 140 -23.59 -21.39 3.60
CA GLU A 140 -22.65 -20.85 4.57
C GLU A 140 -21.48 -20.10 3.91
N ILE A 141 -21.01 -20.61 2.75
CA ILE A 141 -19.99 -19.94 1.94
C ILE A 141 -20.49 -18.58 1.44
N GLY A 142 -21.71 -18.57 0.89
CA GLY A 142 -22.34 -17.32 0.39
C GLY A 142 -22.53 -16.29 1.49
N ASP A 143 -22.99 -16.70 2.66
CA ASP A 143 -23.19 -15.80 3.81
C ASP A 143 -21.85 -15.27 4.32
N PHE A 144 -20.84 -16.12 4.46
CA PHE A 144 -19.49 -15.70 4.88
C PHE A 144 -18.89 -14.66 3.92
N PHE A 145 -18.85 -14.96 2.63
CA PHE A 145 -18.26 -14.03 1.66
C PHE A 145 -19.09 -12.76 1.49
N SER A 146 -20.40 -12.82 1.69
CA SER A 146 -21.27 -11.62 1.71
C SER A 146 -20.94 -10.67 2.86
N ALA A 147 -20.45 -11.19 3.99
CA ALA A 147 -20.02 -10.41 5.14
C ALA A 147 -18.59 -9.85 5.01
N THR A 148 -17.86 -10.20 3.94
CA THR A 148 -16.52 -9.68 3.67
C THR A 148 -16.55 -8.33 2.95
N PHE A 149 -15.39 -7.66 2.89
CA PHE A 149 -15.24 -6.43 2.09
C PHE A 149 -15.53 -6.68 0.60
N LEU A 150 -15.24 -7.87 0.07
CA LEU A 150 -15.64 -8.24 -1.30
C LEU A 150 -17.17 -8.22 -1.45
N GLY A 151 -17.88 -8.84 -0.51
CA GLY A 151 -19.35 -8.88 -0.51
C GLY A 151 -20.00 -7.51 -0.38
N ALA A 152 -19.36 -6.61 0.38
CA ALA A 152 -19.80 -5.22 0.48
C ALA A 152 -19.52 -4.39 -0.80
N SER A 153 -18.59 -4.85 -1.66
CA SER A 153 -18.11 -4.11 -2.83
C SER A 153 -18.83 -4.49 -4.14
N ILE A 154 -19.52 -5.63 -4.18
CA ILE A 154 -20.20 -6.14 -5.37
C ILE A 154 -21.63 -6.63 -5.03
N PRO A 155 -22.56 -6.62 -6.00
CA PRO A 155 -23.90 -7.15 -5.80
C PRO A 155 -23.90 -8.64 -5.40
N LYS A 156 -24.85 -9.03 -4.53
CA LYS A 156 -24.93 -10.40 -3.98
C LYS A 156 -25.10 -11.48 -5.06
N ASN A 157 -25.83 -11.19 -6.13
CA ASN A 157 -25.96 -12.11 -7.27
C ASN A 157 -24.62 -12.35 -7.97
N GLN A 158 -23.88 -11.29 -8.26
CA GLN A 158 -22.55 -11.37 -8.89
C GLN A 158 -21.55 -12.10 -8.00
N LEU A 159 -21.61 -11.89 -6.67
CA LEU A 159 -20.78 -12.63 -5.72
C LEU A 159 -21.08 -14.13 -5.79
N ASN A 160 -22.37 -14.51 -5.77
CA ASN A 160 -22.77 -15.90 -5.82
C ASN A 160 -22.37 -16.60 -7.11
N GLU A 161 -22.55 -15.94 -8.27
CA GLU A 161 -22.09 -16.44 -9.56
C GLU A 161 -20.59 -16.75 -9.55
N ARG A 162 -19.76 -15.82 -9.06
CA ARG A 162 -18.31 -16.03 -8.93
C ARG A 162 -17.95 -17.17 -7.98
N LEU A 163 -18.65 -17.30 -6.85
CA LEU A 163 -18.43 -18.39 -5.91
C LEU A 163 -18.81 -19.74 -6.54
N ASP A 164 -19.89 -19.80 -7.29
CA ASP A 164 -20.32 -21.04 -7.97
C ASP A 164 -19.34 -21.42 -9.09
N GLU A 165 -18.86 -20.48 -9.87
CA GLU A 165 -17.80 -20.71 -10.85
C GLU A 165 -16.54 -21.28 -10.20
N MET A 166 -16.09 -20.72 -9.07
CA MET A 166 -14.90 -21.20 -8.37
C MET A 166 -15.11 -22.58 -7.73
N LEU A 167 -16.30 -22.85 -7.18
CA LEU A 167 -16.64 -24.17 -6.62
C LEU A 167 -16.71 -25.25 -7.69
N ASN A 168 -17.18 -24.93 -8.89
CA ASN A 168 -17.20 -25.87 -10.01
C ASN A 168 -15.78 -26.18 -10.56
N TRP A 169 -14.79 -25.34 -10.22
CA TRP A 169 -13.40 -25.54 -10.58
C TRP A 169 -12.62 -26.41 -9.56
N LEU A 170 -13.10 -26.51 -8.33
CA LEU A 170 -12.49 -27.30 -7.23
C LEU A 170 -12.94 -28.74 -7.27
#